data_46808691a874c617ac5c55046a6071e0
#
_entry.id   46808691a874c617ac5c55046a6071e0
#
_cell.length_a   1.000
_cell.length_b   1.000
_cell.length_c   1.000
_cell.angle_alpha   90.00
_cell.angle_beta   90.00
_cell.angle_gamma   90.00
#
_symmetry.space_group_name_H-M   'P 1'
#
loop_
_entity.id
_entity.type
_entity.pdbx_description
1 polymer ?
#
loop_
_entity_poly.entity_id
_entity_poly.type
_entity_poly.pdbx_seq_one_letter_code
_entity_poly.pdbx_strand_id
1 'polypeptide(L)'
;MMKKTLLTVIAIAAIALCACQTQGNKIGANATDIGGKTWTDGFEFFTATKCDSGFNCEGGTLHEGGLLLMLVPTEEGFVSAKGFRGVDKNDSDYWEGFVFNGEEGEKFLPKNFNNKTMLIRYNKNGKAIGVYYETTSMLETMKTDIIRYVFSGEYTKPDGTKVVFSADKPEVTGLSAEVTKYEIPTVYDMPGTFVILGKDVYKIDRTEEGITVTPVKHDPQDEELWEDAGSPMTLKRVAGSDDQTGNLSKEPLTISQLQYFSKGERQKLLDAIKAKGDKASEIETINMQLLEKIAADETE
;
A
#
# COMPACT_ATOMS: atom_id res chain seq x y z
N MET A 1 22.73 5.98 18.98
CA MET A 1 22.50 5.57 17.60
C MET A 1 21.73 6.61 16.75
N MET A 2 20.75 7.34 17.29
CA MET A 2 19.93 8.34 16.56
C MET A 2 20.67 9.47 15.81
N LYS A 3 21.90 9.86 16.22
CA LYS A 3 22.64 10.95 15.54
C LYS A 3 23.24 10.59 14.16
N LYS A 4 23.42 9.32 13.85
CA LYS A 4 23.99 8.88 12.56
C LYS A 4 22.94 8.86 11.45
N THR A 5 21.68 8.52 11.78
CA THR A 5 20.57 8.43 10.81
C THR A 5 20.20 9.81 10.23
N LEU A 6 20.24 10.86 11.05
CA LEU A 6 19.91 12.22 10.59
C LEU A 6 20.92 12.79 9.60
N LEU A 7 22.21 12.45 9.75
CA LEU A 7 23.25 12.90 8.81
C LEU A 7 23.15 12.19 7.46
N THR A 8 22.65 10.97 7.42
CA THR A 8 22.53 10.18 6.20
C THR A 8 21.42 10.70 5.29
N VAL A 9 20.28 11.12 5.86
CA VAL A 9 19.17 11.74 5.09
C VAL A 9 19.63 13.05 4.42
N ILE A 10 20.47 13.85 5.09
CA ILE A 10 21.00 15.10 4.53
C ILE A 10 22.01 14.84 3.39
N ALA A 11 22.79 13.77 3.47
CA ALA A 11 23.74 13.39 2.42
C ALA A 11 23.06 12.89 1.14
N ILE A 12 21.93 12.17 1.27
CA ILE A 12 21.13 11.69 0.13
C ILE A 12 20.50 12.87 -0.63
N ALA A 13 19.96 13.86 0.08
CA ALA A 13 19.39 15.07 -0.53
C ALA A 13 20.45 15.87 -1.32
N ALA A 14 21.70 15.87 -0.88
CA ALA A 14 22.79 16.59 -1.57
C ALA A 14 23.24 15.90 -2.87
N ILE A 15 23.14 14.56 -2.96
CA ILE A 15 23.53 13.80 -4.17
C ILE A 15 22.45 13.90 -5.25
N ALA A 16 21.16 13.91 -4.86
CA ALA A 16 20.06 14.09 -5.80
C ALA A 16 20.10 15.46 -6.51
N LEU A 17 20.58 16.51 -5.85
CA LEU A 17 20.73 17.84 -6.43
C LEU A 17 21.80 17.93 -7.54
N CYS A 18 22.82 17.08 -7.54
CA CYS A 18 23.87 17.11 -8.56
C CYS A 18 23.50 16.37 -9.87
N ALA A 19 22.51 15.49 -9.83
CA ALA A 19 22.15 14.67 -10.99
C ALA A 19 21.26 15.37 -12.01
N CYS A 20 20.60 16.46 -11.63
CA CYS A 20 19.73 17.24 -12.50
C CYS A 20 20.45 18.16 -13.50
N GLN A 21 21.78 18.16 -13.56
CA GLN A 21 22.55 19.13 -14.36
C GLN A 21 22.80 18.76 -15.83
N THR A 22 22.20 17.69 -16.34
CA THR A 22 22.42 17.30 -17.75
C THR A 22 21.13 17.24 -18.55
N GLN A 23 20.99 18.24 -19.43
CA GLN A 23 20.05 18.39 -20.57
C GLN A 23 18.58 18.71 -20.21
N GLY A 24 18.27 20.00 -20.35
CA GLY A 24 16.93 20.54 -20.14
C GLY A 24 15.91 20.16 -21.21
N ASN A 25 15.15 19.13 -20.95
CA ASN A 25 13.83 18.99 -21.52
C ASN A 25 12.85 19.79 -20.66
N LYS A 26 12.26 20.83 -21.22
CA LYS A 26 11.19 21.59 -20.53
C LYS A 26 10.04 20.63 -20.26
N ILE A 27 9.58 20.57 -19.01
CA ILE A 27 8.36 19.86 -18.62
C ILE A 27 7.22 20.34 -19.51
N GLY A 28 6.58 19.45 -20.26
CA GLY A 28 5.47 19.78 -21.15
C GLY A 28 4.32 20.43 -20.36
N ALA A 29 3.68 21.43 -20.95
CA ALA A 29 2.61 22.20 -20.30
C ALA A 29 1.38 21.35 -19.89
N ASN A 30 1.26 20.13 -20.37
CA ASN A 30 0.13 19.22 -20.13
C ASN A 30 0.44 18.09 -19.12
N ALA A 31 1.66 18.00 -18.59
CA ALA A 31 1.95 17.02 -17.58
C ALA A 31 1.31 17.42 -16.25
N THR A 32 0.53 16.52 -15.65
CA THR A 32 0.00 16.71 -14.30
C THR A 32 1.16 16.96 -13.35
N ASP A 33 1.13 18.07 -12.62
CA ASP A 33 2.18 18.40 -11.67
C ASP A 33 2.10 17.48 -10.45
N ILE A 34 3.08 16.60 -10.32
CA ILE A 34 3.22 15.68 -9.19
C ILE A 34 4.21 16.22 -8.13
N GLY A 35 4.81 17.37 -8.39
CA GLY A 35 5.86 17.96 -7.54
C GLY A 35 5.36 18.39 -6.17
N GLY A 36 6.17 18.15 -5.16
CA GLY A 36 5.85 18.46 -3.76
C GLY A 36 4.84 17.53 -3.12
N LYS A 37 4.44 16.45 -3.80
CA LYS A 37 3.45 15.49 -3.33
C LYS A 37 4.11 14.17 -2.97
N THR A 38 3.55 13.50 -1.97
CA THR A 38 3.91 12.13 -1.62
C THR A 38 2.88 11.16 -2.18
N TRP A 39 3.36 10.15 -2.86
CA TRP A 39 2.59 9.10 -3.53
C TRP A 39 2.86 7.77 -2.86
N THR A 40 1.84 6.94 -2.69
CA THR A 40 1.97 5.62 -2.06
C THR A 40 1.06 4.59 -2.71
N ASP A 41 1.49 3.34 -2.68
CA ASP A 41 0.63 2.19 -2.92
C ASP A 41 0.17 1.50 -1.61
N GLY A 42 0.49 2.12 -0.47
CA GLY A 42 0.21 1.61 0.87
C GLY A 42 1.40 0.88 1.51
N PHE A 43 2.36 0.39 0.72
CA PHE A 43 3.59 -0.26 1.17
C PHE A 43 4.83 0.56 0.79
N GLU A 44 4.92 0.94 -0.47
CA GLU A 44 5.95 1.86 -0.98
C GLU A 44 5.42 3.28 -0.99
N PHE A 45 6.32 4.24 -0.82
CA PHE A 45 6.00 5.65 -0.99
C PHE A 45 7.17 6.40 -1.64
N PHE A 46 6.86 7.48 -2.32
CA PHE A 46 7.86 8.43 -2.79
C PHE A 46 7.33 9.85 -2.79
N THR A 47 8.23 10.81 -2.54
CA THR A 47 7.97 12.23 -2.70
C THR A 47 8.65 12.72 -3.98
N ALA A 48 7.88 13.33 -4.87
CA ALA A 48 8.37 13.84 -6.13
C ALA A 48 8.87 15.27 -5.98
N THR A 49 10.16 15.50 -6.22
CA THR A 49 10.79 16.83 -6.21
C THR A 49 11.12 17.28 -7.63
N LYS A 50 10.62 18.45 -8.03
CA LYS A 50 10.82 18.97 -9.38
C LYS A 50 12.29 19.28 -9.64
N CYS A 51 12.79 18.88 -10.82
CA CYS A 51 14.12 19.21 -11.33
C CYS A 51 14.05 19.62 -12.79
N ASP A 52 15.16 20.03 -13.40
CA ASP A 52 15.19 20.57 -14.78
C ASP A 52 14.67 19.60 -15.85
N SER A 53 14.87 18.31 -15.64
CA SER A 53 14.49 17.26 -16.61
C SER A 53 13.24 16.46 -16.21
N GLY A 54 12.63 16.75 -15.04
CA GLY A 54 11.47 15.99 -14.59
C GLY A 54 11.28 16.06 -13.07
N PHE A 55 11.17 14.89 -12.46
CA PHE A 55 11.01 14.76 -11.01
C PHE A 55 11.96 13.71 -10.47
N ASN A 56 12.72 14.08 -9.45
CA ASN A 56 13.38 13.14 -8.57
C ASN A 56 12.36 12.64 -7.55
N CYS A 57 12.22 11.34 -7.45
CA CYS A 57 11.33 10.70 -6.51
C CYS A 57 12.16 9.97 -5.46
N GLU A 58 12.06 10.43 -4.22
CA GLU A 58 12.76 9.87 -3.07
C GLU A 58 11.73 9.27 -2.11
N GLY A 59 11.98 8.07 -1.63
CA GLY A 59 11.02 7.39 -0.77
C GLY A 59 11.56 6.10 -0.18
N GLY A 60 10.68 5.17 0.08
CA GLY A 60 11.01 3.89 0.67
C GLY A 60 9.81 2.97 0.81
N THR A 61 10.00 1.96 1.62
CA THR A 61 8.93 1.11 2.14
C THR A 61 8.63 1.48 3.59
N LEU A 62 7.60 0.89 4.18
CA LEU A 62 7.30 1.06 5.61
C LEU A 62 8.41 0.55 6.52
N HIS A 63 9.22 -0.40 6.05
CA HIS A 63 10.25 -1.06 6.83
C HIS A 63 11.68 -0.64 6.45
N GLU A 64 11.88 -0.13 5.23
CA GLU A 64 13.20 0.22 4.72
C GLU A 64 13.15 1.53 3.93
N GLY A 65 14.09 2.44 4.16
CA GLY A 65 14.21 3.66 3.39
C GLY A 65 14.94 3.42 2.06
N GLY A 66 14.64 4.23 1.03
CA GLY A 66 15.52 4.34 -0.13
C GLY A 66 14.99 3.92 -1.49
N LEU A 67 13.78 4.31 -1.84
CA LEU A 67 13.37 4.31 -3.24
C LEU A 67 13.96 5.57 -3.92
N LEU A 68 14.76 5.40 -4.97
CA LEU A 68 15.19 6.49 -5.85
C LEU A 68 14.70 6.22 -7.27
N LEU A 69 13.85 7.10 -7.76
CA LEU A 69 13.23 7.02 -9.07
C LEU A 69 13.30 8.40 -9.74
N MET A 70 13.69 8.46 -11.00
CA MET A 70 13.56 9.67 -11.81
C MET A 70 12.42 9.51 -12.80
N LEU A 71 11.46 10.41 -12.76
CA LEU A 71 10.33 10.47 -13.68
C LEU A 71 10.53 11.61 -14.68
N VAL A 72 10.60 11.27 -15.96
CA VAL A 72 10.72 12.22 -17.06
C VAL A 72 9.36 12.43 -17.70
N PRO A 73 8.88 13.67 -17.83
CA PRO A 73 7.59 13.97 -18.46
C PRO A 73 7.54 13.52 -19.93
N THR A 74 6.37 13.03 -20.32
CA THR A 74 5.99 12.72 -21.69
C THR A 74 4.68 13.43 -22.05
N GLU A 75 4.15 13.23 -23.26
CA GLU A 75 2.84 13.76 -23.63
C GLU A 75 1.69 13.14 -22.82
N GLU A 76 1.82 11.86 -22.42
CA GLU A 76 0.77 11.09 -21.74
C GLU A 76 0.91 11.10 -20.20
N GLY A 77 2.12 11.38 -19.70
CA GLY A 77 2.43 11.30 -18.28
C GLY A 77 3.93 11.33 -18.04
N PHE A 78 4.46 10.25 -17.45
CA PHE A 78 5.88 10.17 -17.11
C PHE A 78 6.44 8.81 -17.53
N VAL A 79 7.76 8.78 -17.75
CA VAL A 79 8.52 7.55 -17.98
C VAL A 79 9.65 7.48 -16.95
N SER A 80 9.89 6.30 -16.39
CA SER A 80 11.04 6.08 -15.53
C SER A 80 12.33 6.15 -16.34
N ALA A 81 13.19 7.08 -15.99
CA ALA A 81 14.59 7.05 -16.41
C ALA A 81 15.34 6.01 -15.58
N LYS A 82 16.47 5.54 -16.09
CA LYS A 82 17.38 4.62 -15.41
C LYS A 82 17.54 5.03 -13.96
N GLY A 83 17.21 4.12 -13.06
CA GLY A 83 17.30 4.38 -11.62
C GLY A 83 18.66 4.91 -11.27
N PHE A 84 18.68 6.07 -10.61
CA PHE A 84 19.90 6.68 -10.14
C PHE A 84 20.49 5.79 -9.05
N ARG A 85 21.49 5.01 -9.38
CA ARG A 85 22.41 4.47 -8.40
C ARG A 85 23.44 5.57 -8.13
N GLY A 86 23.11 6.46 -7.23
CA GLY A 86 24.11 7.29 -6.55
C GLY A 86 24.82 6.43 -5.50
N VAL A 87 25.56 5.43 -5.92
CA VAL A 87 26.40 4.63 -5.03
C VAL A 87 27.80 5.10 -5.23
N ASP A 88 28.41 5.64 -4.19
CA ASP A 88 29.85 5.63 -4.09
C ASP A 88 30.28 4.16 -3.99
N LYS A 89 30.98 3.67 -5.01
CA LYS A 89 31.45 2.28 -5.11
C LYS A 89 32.33 1.84 -3.95
N ASN A 90 32.72 2.75 -3.08
CA ASN A 90 33.61 2.52 -1.93
C ASN A 90 32.87 2.28 -0.62
N ASP A 91 31.52 2.40 -0.59
CA ASP A 91 30.71 2.20 0.63
C ASP A 91 29.75 1.01 0.41
N SER A 92 30.35 -0.19 0.25
CA SER A 92 29.66 -1.41 -0.13
C SER A 92 28.65 -1.90 0.91
N ASP A 93 28.76 -1.50 2.16
CA ASP A 93 27.99 -2.09 3.27
C ASP A 93 26.65 -1.36 3.51
N TYR A 94 26.41 -0.21 2.88
CA TYR A 94 25.26 0.64 3.20
C TYR A 94 24.10 0.56 2.20
N TRP A 95 24.30 -0.04 1.02
CA TRP A 95 23.38 0.09 -0.13
C TRP A 95 22.82 -1.22 -0.67
N GLU A 96 23.07 -2.35 -0.04
CA GLU A 96 22.52 -3.63 -0.48
C GLU A 96 20.97 -3.72 -0.37
N GLY A 97 20.33 -2.81 0.39
CA GLY A 97 18.88 -2.75 0.57
C GLY A 97 18.12 -1.82 -0.38
N PHE A 98 18.81 -0.98 -1.17
CA PHE A 98 18.13 0.02 -2.02
C PHE A 98 17.95 -0.48 -3.47
N VAL A 99 17.02 -1.35 -3.68
CA VAL A 99 16.64 -1.80 -5.01
C VAL A 99 15.34 -1.11 -5.41
N PHE A 100 15.43 -0.18 -6.37
CA PHE A 100 14.26 0.19 -7.15
C PHE A 100 13.82 -1.06 -7.95
N ASN A 101 12.74 -1.68 -7.54
CA ASN A 101 12.12 -2.80 -8.23
C ASN A 101 11.37 -2.29 -9.47
N GLY A 102 12.11 -1.66 -10.38
CA GLY A 102 11.57 -1.09 -11.59
C GLY A 102 12.56 -1.13 -12.73
N GLU A 103 12.03 -1.13 -13.95
CA GLU A 103 12.82 -1.09 -15.15
C GLU A 103 12.80 0.32 -15.76
N GLU A 104 13.91 0.70 -16.40
CA GLU A 104 13.94 1.87 -17.28
C GLU A 104 12.83 1.77 -18.32
N GLY A 105 12.07 2.85 -18.55
CA GLY A 105 11.02 2.90 -19.58
C GLY A 105 9.64 2.43 -19.11
N GLU A 106 9.44 2.16 -17.83
CA GLU A 106 8.10 2.01 -17.26
C GLU A 106 7.34 3.33 -17.30
N LYS A 107 6.05 3.26 -17.61
CA LYS A 107 5.20 4.46 -17.70
C LYS A 107 4.45 4.69 -16.40
N PHE A 108 4.39 5.94 -15.96
CA PHE A 108 3.56 6.39 -14.85
C PHE A 108 2.52 7.36 -15.40
N LEU A 109 1.28 6.91 -15.51
CA LEU A 109 0.20 7.69 -16.13
C LEU A 109 -0.73 8.24 -15.04
N PRO A 110 -0.84 9.57 -14.89
CA PRO A 110 -1.84 10.16 -14.02
C PRO A 110 -3.23 9.95 -14.59
N LYS A 111 -4.12 9.36 -13.81
CA LYS A 111 -5.52 9.11 -14.16
C LYS A 111 -6.44 9.57 -13.06
N ASN A 112 -7.62 10.08 -13.44
CA ASN A 112 -8.62 10.54 -12.48
C ASN A 112 -9.72 9.48 -12.32
N PHE A 113 -9.89 9.00 -11.10
CA PHE A 113 -10.97 8.10 -10.71
C PHE A 113 -11.71 8.73 -9.53
N ASN A 114 -13.01 8.94 -9.65
CA ASN A 114 -13.86 9.53 -8.59
C ASN A 114 -13.28 10.83 -7.98
N ASN A 115 -12.81 11.75 -8.84
CA ASN A 115 -12.17 13.02 -8.45
C ASN A 115 -10.84 12.88 -7.66
N LYS A 116 -10.23 11.70 -7.67
CA LYS A 116 -8.88 11.47 -7.14
C LYS A 116 -7.93 11.24 -8.29
N THR A 117 -6.78 11.91 -8.27
CA THR A 117 -5.69 11.60 -9.20
C THR A 117 -4.89 10.43 -8.64
N MET A 118 -4.68 9.41 -9.46
CA MET A 118 -3.83 8.26 -9.17
C MET A 118 -2.74 8.16 -10.23
N LEU A 119 -1.57 7.65 -9.86
CA LEU A 119 -0.51 7.32 -10.80
C LEU A 119 -0.56 5.81 -11.04
N ILE A 120 -0.86 5.43 -12.27
CA ILE A 120 -0.85 4.01 -12.67
C ILE A 120 0.51 3.71 -13.30
N ARG A 121 1.24 2.77 -12.71
CA ARG A 121 2.52 2.29 -13.21
C ARG A 121 2.30 1.12 -14.17
N TYR A 122 2.80 1.27 -15.38
CA TYR A 122 2.74 0.25 -16.42
C TYR A 122 4.14 -0.23 -16.77
N ASN A 123 4.31 -1.52 -16.97
CA ASN A 123 5.53 -2.08 -17.52
C ASN A 123 5.65 -1.79 -19.03
N LYS A 124 6.77 -2.19 -19.64
CA LYS A 124 7.06 -2.00 -21.08
C LYS A 124 6.02 -2.65 -21.99
N ASN A 125 5.31 -3.67 -21.51
CA ASN A 125 4.27 -4.36 -22.27
C ASN A 125 2.89 -3.73 -22.12
N GLY A 126 2.78 -2.59 -21.41
CA GLY A 126 1.53 -1.89 -21.15
C GLY A 126 0.64 -2.55 -20.10
N LYS A 127 1.15 -3.51 -19.30
CA LYS A 127 0.43 -4.07 -18.16
C LYS A 127 0.59 -3.16 -16.95
N ALA A 128 -0.49 -2.88 -16.23
CA ALA A 128 -0.45 -2.21 -14.94
C ALA A 128 0.25 -3.11 -13.90
N ILE A 129 1.24 -2.54 -13.22
CA ILE A 129 2.07 -3.22 -12.22
C ILE A 129 2.11 -2.48 -10.87
N GLY A 130 1.45 -1.33 -10.76
CA GLY A 130 1.32 -0.57 -9.53
C GLY A 130 0.29 0.56 -9.68
N VAL A 131 -0.31 0.93 -8.57
CA VAL A 131 -1.21 2.07 -8.43
C VAL A 131 -0.80 2.86 -7.22
N TYR A 132 -0.57 4.17 -7.41
CA TYR A 132 -0.17 5.07 -6.34
C TYR A 132 -1.19 6.20 -6.21
N TYR A 133 -1.52 6.57 -5.00
CA TYR A 133 -2.37 7.73 -4.70
C TYR A 133 -1.66 8.74 -3.80
N GLU A 134 -2.09 9.98 -3.88
CA GLU A 134 -1.52 11.06 -3.07
C GLU A 134 -1.85 10.86 -1.60
N THR A 135 -0.84 11.00 -0.73
CA THR A 135 -1.00 10.96 0.71
C THR A 135 -0.27 12.10 1.41
N THR A 136 -0.81 12.53 2.54
CA THR A 136 -0.14 13.47 3.45
C THR A 136 0.47 12.77 4.66
N SER A 137 0.11 11.50 4.88
CA SER A 137 0.61 10.68 5.98
C SER A 137 0.48 9.20 5.65
N MET A 138 1.61 8.53 5.52
CA MET A 138 1.67 7.07 5.29
C MET A 138 0.94 6.30 6.38
N LEU A 139 1.18 6.67 7.64
CA LEU A 139 0.60 6.00 8.79
C LEU A 139 -0.93 6.07 8.80
N GLU A 140 -1.50 7.27 8.58
CA GLU A 140 -2.95 7.45 8.56
C GLU A 140 -3.59 6.76 7.35
N THR A 141 -2.88 6.70 6.23
CA THR A 141 -3.28 5.97 5.04
C THR A 141 -3.35 4.47 5.33
N MET A 142 -2.29 3.90 5.88
CA MET A 142 -2.23 2.48 6.26
C MET A 142 -3.34 2.12 7.25
N LYS A 143 -3.55 2.93 8.29
CA LYS A 143 -4.64 2.72 9.26
C LYS A 143 -6.01 2.70 8.58
N THR A 144 -6.24 3.65 7.68
CA THR A 144 -7.50 3.75 6.92
C THR A 144 -7.71 2.51 6.05
N ASP A 145 -6.66 2.04 5.37
CA ASP A 145 -6.73 0.86 4.52
C ASP A 145 -6.96 -0.42 5.34
N ILE A 146 -6.27 -0.58 6.47
CA ILE A 146 -6.50 -1.70 7.39
C ILE A 146 -7.95 -1.70 7.88
N ILE A 147 -8.47 -0.57 8.33
CA ILE A 147 -9.86 -0.46 8.77
C ILE A 147 -10.80 -0.88 7.63
N ARG A 148 -10.62 -0.30 6.45
CA ARG A 148 -11.51 -0.48 5.31
C ARG A 148 -11.43 -1.89 4.73
N TYR A 149 -10.24 -2.42 4.51
CA TYR A 149 -10.04 -3.64 3.73
C TYR A 149 -9.83 -4.89 4.57
N VAL A 150 -9.55 -4.78 5.87
CA VAL A 150 -9.35 -5.95 6.72
C VAL A 150 -10.59 -6.28 7.53
N PHE A 151 -11.07 -5.36 8.35
CA PHE A 151 -12.03 -5.75 9.37
C PHE A 151 -13.33 -4.93 9.46
N SER A 152 -13.47 -3.78 8.80
CA SER A 152 -14.76 -3.07 8.84
C SER A 152 -15.88 -3.93 8.23
N GLY A 153 -17.07 -3.82 8.78
CA GLY A 153 -18.25 -4.53 8.29
C GLY A 153 -19.09 -5.16 9.38
N GLU A 154 -20.08 -5.94 8.95
CA GLU A 154 -20.98 -6.67 9.82
C GLU A 154 -20.62 -8.15 9.86
N TYR A 155 -20.61 -8.71 11.06
CA TYR A 155 -20.22 -10.09 11.32
C TYR A 155 -21.21 -10.74 12.28
N THR A 156 -21.15 -12.09 12.36
CA THR A 156 -21.90 -12.89 13.29
C THR A 156 -20.95 -13.80 14.06
N LYS A 157 -21.05 -13.80 15.39
CA LYS A 157 -20.38 -14.76 16.28
C LYS A 157 -20.97 -16.16 16.13
N PRO A 158 -20.28 -17.22 16.62
CA PRO A 158 -20.83 -18.59 16.66
C PRO A 158 -22.17 -18.71 17.40
N ASP A 159 -22.43 -17.84 18.39
CA ASP A 159 -23.68 -17.81 19.16
C ASP A 159 -24.81 -17.01 18.47
N GLY A 160 -24.57 -16.48 17.27
CA GLY A 160 -25.53 -15.68 16.52
C GLY A 160 -25.49 -14.18 16.84
N THR A 161 -24.68 -13.74 17.78
CA THR A 161 -24.56 -12.31 18.12
C THR A 161 -23.96 -11.52 16.97
N LYS A 162 -24.63 -10.41 16.58
CA LYS A 162 -24.14 -9.50 15.55
C LYS A 162 -23.01 -8.63 16.11
N VAL A 163 -21.91 -8.53 15.36
CA VAL A 163 -20.77 -7.64 15.62
C VAL A 163 -20.60 -6.68 14.45
N VAL A 164 -20.42 -5.41 14.72
CA VAL A 164 -20.20 -4.39 13.69
C VAL A 164 -18.94 -3.60 14.01
N PHE A 165 -17.99 -3.61 13.08
CA PHE A 165 -16.84 -2.69 13.07
C PHE A 165 -17.15 -1.55 12.09
N SER A 166 -17.23 -0.33 12.58
CA SER A 166 -17.52 0.85 11.76
C SER A 166 -16.29 1.24 10.94
N ALA A 167 -16.47 1.56 9.67
CA ALA A 167 -15.38 2.09 8.81
C ALA A 167 -15.11 3.59 9.05
N ASP A 168 -16.13 4.35 9.46
CA ASP A 168 -16.05 5.82 9.54
C ASP A 168 -15.60 6.31 10.91
N LYS A 169 -15.77 5.47 11.94
CA LYS A 169 -15.43 5.78 13.33
C LYS A 169 -14.77 4.58 13.98
N PRO A 170 -13.84 4.78 14.93
CA PRO A 170 -13.17 3.68 15.60
C PRO A 170 -14.10 3.02 16.66
N GLU A 171 -15.28 2.60 16.24
CA GLU A 171 -16.31 2.01 17.08
C GLU A 171 -16.59 0.56 16.71
N VAL A 172 -16.82 -0.27 17.73
CA VAL A 172 -17.27 -1.65 17.57
C VAL A 172 -18.48 -1.90 18.46
N THR A 173 -19.45 -2.65 17.96
CA THR A 173 -20.64 -3.05 18.71
C THR A 173 -20.83 -4.56 18.68
N GLY A 174 -21.39 -5.13 19.74
CA GLY A 174 -21.71 -6.57 19.82
C GLY A 174 -20.50 -7.47 20.11
N LEU A 175 -19.27 -6.94 20.18
CA LEU A 175 -18.10 -7.74 20.49
C LEU A 175 -18.13 -8.17 21.98
N SER A 176 -18.25 -7.23 22.89
CA SER A 176 -18.56 -7.42 24.30
C SER A 176 -19.22 -6.16 24.86
N ALA A 177 -19.73 -6.22 26.10
CA ALA A 177 -20.30 -5.03 26.75
C ALA A 177 -19.23 -3.97 27.09
N GLU A 178 -17.98 -4.39 27.28
CA GLU A 178 -16.87 -3.54 27.70
C GLU A 178 -16.08 -2.96 26.53
N VAL A 179 -16.10 -3.62 25.36
CA VAL A 179 -15.33 -3.24 24.18
C VAL A 179 -16.24 -2.54 23.18
N THR A 180 -16.19 -1.21 23.15
CA THR A 180 -17.01 -0.35 22.27
C THR A 180 -16.18 0.42 21.25
N LYS A 181 -14.86 0.39 21.36
CA LYS A 181 -13.92 1.08 20.48
C LYS A 181 -12.77 0.17 20.08
N TYR A 182 -12.18 0.50 18.94
CA TYR A 182 -10.94 -0.10 18.48
C TYR A 182 -9.92 0.97 18.14
N GLU A 183 -8.64 0.59 18.10
CA GLU A 183 -7.54 1.43 17.66
C GLU A 183 -6.56 0.60 16.84
N ILE A 184 -6.02 1.17 15.76
CA ILE A 184 -4.93 0.55 15.00
C ILE A 184 -3.62 1.01 15.65
N PRO A 185 -2.82 0.08 16.19
CA PRO A 185 -1.56 0.43 16.80
C PRO A 185 -0.59 1.05 15.79
N THR A 186 0.23 1.98 16.26
CA THR A 186 1.23 2.70 15.44
C THR A 186 2.60 2.05 15.48
N VAL A 187 2.70 0.81 15.93
CA VAL A 187 3.97 0.10 16.08
C VAL A 187 4.37 -0.49 14.75
N TYR A 188 5.48 -0.02 14.20
CA TYR A 188 6.01 -0.42 12.89
C TYR A 188 6.55 -1.86 12.83
N ASP A 189 6.79 -2.46 14.01
CA ASP A 189 7.47 -3.76 14.13
C ASP A 189 6.52 -4.93 14.33
N MET A 190 5.20 -4.71 14.18
CA MET A 190 4.23 -5.79 14.29
C MET A 190 4.04 -6.51 12.96
N PRO A 191 4.37 -7.80 12.83
CA PRO A 191 4.10 -8.57 11.63
C PRO A 191 2.60 -8.87 11.52
N GLY A 192 1.93 -8.28 10.53
CA GLY A 192 0.53 -8.55 10.23
C GLY A 192 -0.43 -7.42 10.63
N THR A 193 -1.71 -7.73 10.68
CA THR A 193 -2.76 -6.76 10.99
C THR A 193 -3.17 -6.86 12.44
N PHE A 194 -2.86 -5.84 13.23
CA PHE A 194 -3.18 -5.78 14.65
C PHE A 194 -4.24 -4.71 14.94
N VAL A 195 -5.02 -4.94 15.99
CA VAL A 195 -6.01 -4.02 16.51
C VAL A 195 -6.00 -4.04 18.04
N ILE A 196 -6.16 -2.89 18.66
CA ILE A 196 -6.39 -2.77 20.10
C ILE A 196 -7.91 -2.75 20.32
N LEU A 197 -8.42 -3.68 21.10
CA LEU A 197 -9.82 -3.78 21.48
C LEU A 197 -9.93 -3.60 23.01
N GLY A 198 -10.37 -2.42 23.44
CA GLY A 198 -10.32 -2.03 24.84
C GLY A 198 -8.88 -1.78 25.31
N LYS A 199 -8.30 -2.72 26.05
CA LYS A 199 -6.90 -2.64 26.56
C LYS A 199 -5.99 -3.76 26.02
N ASP A 200 -6.56 -4.70 25.29
CA ASP A 200 -5.85 -5.89 24.82
C ASP A 200 -5.59 -5.79 23.30
N VAL A 201 -4.47 -6.38 22.88
CA VAL A 201 -4.06 -6.41 21.46
C VAL A 201 -4.51 -7.72 20.85
N TYR A 202 -5.00 -7.64 19.62
CA TYR A 202 -5.46 -8.79 18.83
C TYR A 202 -4.84 -8.73 17.43
N LYS A 203 -4.50 -9.90 16.91
CA LYS A 203 -4.21 -10.09 15.50
C LYS A 203 -5.51 -10.36 14.75
N ILE A 204 -5.67 -9.73 13.60
CA ILE A 204 -6.80 -9.93 12.70
C ILE A 204 -6.30 -10.61 11.43
N ASP A 205 -6.86 -11.77 11.13
CA ASP A 205 -6.62 -12.46 9.88
C ASP A 205 -7.94 -12.48 9.07
N ARG A 206 -7.93 -11.89 7.87
CA ARG A 206 -9.06 -11.93 6.95
C ARG A 206 -9.14 -13.31 6.31
N THR A 207 -10.34 -13.87 6.26
CA THR A 207 -10.64 -15.16 5.64
C THR A 207 -11.76 -15.02 4.61
N GLU A 208 -11.99 -16.04 3.80
CA GLU A 208 -13.10 -16.05 2.83
C GLU A 208 -14.49 -15.92 3.47
N GLU A 209 -14.65 -16.42 4.71
CA GLU A 209 -15.91 -16.39 5.42
C GLU A 209 -16.08 -15.17 6.34
N GLY A 210 -15.00 -14.42 6.60
CA GLY A 210 -15.04 -13.30 7.53
C GLY A 210 -13.67 -12.92 8.07
N ILE A 211 -13.52 -12.84 9.39
CA ILE A 211 -12.25 -12.58 10.05
C ILE A 211 -12.04 -13.53 11.22
N THR A 212 -10.76 -13.79 11.52
CA THR A 212 -10.33 -14.41 12.76
C THR A 212 -9.66 -13.36 13.64
N VAL A 213 -10.07 -13.28 14.89
CA VAL A 213 -9.57 -12.34 15.90
C VAL A 213 -8.85 -13.14 16.97
N THR A 214 -7.52 -13.05 17.02
CA THR A 214 -6.67 -13.85 17.92
C THR A 214 -6.06 -12.91 18.97
N PRO A 215 -6.27 -13.14 20.28
CA PRO A 215 -5.57 -12.40 21.32
C PRO A 215 -4.07 -12.63 21.19
N VAL A 216 -3.28 -11.59 21.33
CA VAL A 216 -1.81 -11.67 21.28
C VAL A 216 -1.21 -10.96 22.49
N LYS A 217 -0.01 -11.38 22.86
CA LYS A 217 0.79 -10.73 23.90
C LYS A 217 2.20 -10.52 23.36
N HIS A 218 2.82 -9.47 23.85
CA HIS A 218 4.21 -9.18 23.60
C HIS A 218 5.11 -10.12 24.42
N ASP A 219 6.17 -10.66 23.80
CA ASP A 219 7.18 -11.43 24.54
C ASP A 219 8.05 -10.45 25.35
N PRO A 220 8.12 -10.58 26.70
CA PRO A 220 8.92 -9.69 27.50
C PRO A 220 10.44 -9.85 27.30
N GLN A 221 10.90 -10.88 26.59
CA GLN A 221 12.30 -11.16 26.29
C GLN A 221 12.71 -10.74 24.88
N ASP A 222 11.74 -10.56 23.98
CA ASP A 222 11.96 -10.15 22.60
C ASP A 222 10.90 -9.09 22.19
N GLU A 223 11.34 -7.86 22.09
CA GLU A 223 10.45 -6.71 21.79
C GLU A 223 9.82 -6.77 20.39
N GLU A 224 10.30 -7.62 19.50
CA GLU A 224 9.78 -7.80 18.15
C GLU A 224 8.82 -9.00 18.06
N LEU A 225 8.75 -9.84 19.08
CA LEU A 225 7.98 -11.07 19.04
C LEU A 225 6.61 -10.93 19.71
N TRP A 226 5.56 -11.20 18.93
CA TRP A 226 4.17 -11.26 19.39
C TRP A 226 3.67 -12.70 19.29
N GLU A 227 3.20 -13.23 20.40
CA GLU A 227 2.70 -14.60 20.51
C GLU A 227 1.18 -14.64 20.67
N ASP A 228 0.54 -15.67 20.13
CA ASP A 228 -0.85 -15.95 20.39
C ASP A 228 -1.08 -16.18 21.90
N ALA A 229 -2.01 -15.40 22.49
CA ALA A 229 -2.27 -15.40 23.94
C ALA A 229 -3.58 -16.11 24.32
N GLY A 230 -4.29 -16.66 23.34
CA GLY A 230 -5.57 -17.33 23.56
C GLY A 230 -6.17 -17.96 22.33
N SER A 231 -7.35 -18.52 22.48
CA SER A 231 -8.05 -19.14 21.36
C SER A 231 -8.59 -18.09 20.39
N PRO A 232 -8.42 -18.28 19.08
CA PRO A 232 -8.97 -17.37 18.07
C PRO A 232 -10.50 -17.40 18.09
N MET A 233 -11.11 -16.24 17.88
CA MET A 233 -12.54 -16.07 17.67
C MET A 233 -12.81 -15.85 16.19
N THR A 234 -13.57 -16.72 15.55
CA THR A 234 -14.01 -16.53 14.17
C THR A 234 -15.31 -15.75 14.13
N LEU A 235 -15.30 -14.68 13.36
CA LEU A 235 -16.48 -13.85 13.07
C LEU A 235 -16.85 -14.04 11.60
N LYS A 236 -18.03 -14.62 11.34
CA LYS A 236 -18.53 -14.82 9.97
C LYS A 236 -19.10 -13.52 9.43
N ARG A 237 -18.70 -13.14 8.23
CA ARG A 237 -19.22 -11.93 7.57
C ARG A 237 -20.69 -12.12 7.19
N VAL A 238 -21.49 -11.08 7.43
CA VAL A 238 -22.89 -11.06 6.98
C VAL A 238 -22.93 -10.80 5.48
N ALA A 239 -23.60 -11.66 4.74
CA ALA A 239 -23.69 -11.52 3.28
C ALA A 239 -24.33 -10.18 2.89
N GLY A 240 -23.70 -9.47 1.95
CA GLY A 240 -24.15 -8.15 1.49
C GLY A 240 -23.73 -6.96 2.38
N SER A 241 -23.09 -7.20 3.52
CA SER A 241 -22.53 -6.14 4.37
C SER A 241 -21.17 -5.63 3.89
N ASP A 242 -20.56 -6.33 2.93
CA ASP A 242 -19.25 -6.00 2.37
C ASP A 242 -19.42 -5.08 1.16
N ASP A 243 -19.39 -3.78 1.39
CA ASP A 243 -19.33 -2.77 0.31
C ASP A 243 -17.91 -2.69 -0.33
N GLN A 244 -16.97 -3.52 0.13
CA GLN A 244 -15.58 -3.47 -0.32
C GLN A 244 -15.43 -4.03 -1.74
N THR A 245 -16.21 -5.06 -2.09
CA THR A 245 -16.26 -5.54 -3.48
C THR A 245 -16.93 -4.54 -4.42
N GLY A 246 -17.85 -3.72 -3.91
CA GLY A 246 -18.45 -2.59 -4.64
C GLY A 246 -17.44 -1.47 -4.94
N ASN A 247 -16.39 -1.30 -4.13
CA ASN A 247 -15.33 -0.34 -4.38
C ASN A 247 -14.38 -0.75 -5.51
N LEU A 248 -14.27 -2.04 -5.81
CA LEU A 248 -13.46 -2.55 -6.94
C LEU A 248 -13.88 -2.03 -8.31
N SER A 249 -15.11 -1.55 -8.43
CA SER A 249 -15.64 -0.95 -9.67
C SER A 249 -15.53 0.57 -9.71
N LYS A 250 -15.18 1.22 -8.60
CA LYS A 250 -15.16 2.68 -8.47
C LYS A 250 -13.79 3.30 -8.66
N GLU A 251 -12.74 2.64 -8.18
CA GLU A 251 -11.35 3.08 -8.30
C GLU A 251 -10.42 1.86 -8.36
N PRO A 252 -9.25 1.96 -9.04
CA PRO A 252 -8.24 0.92 -8.97
C PRO A 252 -7.72 0.78 -7.54
N LEU A 253 -7.51 -0.46 -7.10
CA LEU A 253 -6.87 -0.74 -5.82
C LEU A 253 -5.36 -0.83 -5.98
N THR A 254 -4.62 -0.51 -4.92
CA THR A 254 -3.18 -0.73 -4.87
C THR A 254 -2.86 -2.22 -4.63
N ILE A 255 -1.60 -2.61 -4.85
CA ILE A 255 -1.15 -3.97 -4.52
C ILE A 255 -1.35 -4.25 -3.03
N SER A 256 -0.99 -3.30 -2.17
CA SER A 256 -1.16 -3.42 -0.72
C SER A 256 -2.63 -3.64 -0.33
N GLN A 257 -3.56 -2.86 -0.90
CA GLN A 257 -4.99 -3.02 -0.65
C GLN A 257 -5.51 -4.38 -1.13
N LEU A 258 -5.06 -4.86 -2.29
CA LEU A 258 -5.41 -6.18 -2.80
C LEU A 258 -4.84 -7.32 -1.95
N GLN A 259 -3.68 -7.14 -1.34
CA GLN A 259 -3.08 -8.14 -0.44
C GLN A 259 -3.83 -8.30 0.87
N TYR A 260 -4.65 -7.33 1.29
CA TYR A 260 -5.53 -7.50 2.45
C TYR A 260 -6.65 -8.53 2.21
N PHE A 261 -7.00 -8.82 0.96
CA PHE A 261 -7.96 -9.89 0.65
C PHE A 261 -7.29 -11.25 0.78
N SER A 262 -8.03 -12.25 1.26
CA SER A 262 -7.53 -13.61 1.29
C SER A 262 -7.24 -14.12 -0.13
N LYS A 263 -6.37 -15.13 -0.25
CA LYS A 263 -6.04 -15.74 -1.55
C LYS A 263 -7.28 -16.21 -2.32
N GLY A 264 -8.24 -16.80 -1.62
CA GLY A 264 -9.50 -17.26 -2.23
C GLY A 264 -10.38 -16.11 -2.70
N GLU A 265 -10.45 -15.00 -1.94
CA GLU A 265 -11.17 -13.80 -2.37
C GLU A 265 -10.50 -13.19 -3.61
N ARG A 266 -9.18 -13.05 -3.64
CA ARG A 266 -8.44 -12.55 -4.82
C ARG A 266 -8.69 -13.41 -6.05
N GLN A 267 -8.70 -14.74 -5.92
CA GLN A 267 -8.98 -15.63 -7.03
C GLN A 267 -10.42 -15.46 -7.55
N LYS A 268 -11.41 -15.38 -6.66
CA LYS A 268 -12.82 -15.12 -7.04
C LYS A 268 -12.98 -13.79 -7.79
N LEU A 269 -12.30 -12.74 -7.33
CA LEU A 269 -12.30 -11.44 -8.00
C LEU A 269 -11.68 -11.53 -9.40
N LEU A 270 -10.54 -12.17 -9.50
CA LEU A 270 -9.84 -12.37 -10.78
C LEU A 270 -10.72 -13.11 -11.78
N ASP A 271 -11.35 -14.21 -11.35
CA ASP A 271 -12.25 -15.01 -12.19
C ASP A 271 -13.49 -14.22 -12.63
N ALA A 272 -14.08 -13.45 -11.71
CA ALA A 272 -15.23 -12.59 -12.01
C ALA A 272 -14.92 -11.50 -13.04
N ILE A 273 -13.73 -10.87 -12.97
CA ILE A 273 -13.31 -9.89 -13.96
C ILE A 273 -13.00 -10.57 -15.30
N LYS A 274 -12.29 -11.69 -15.29
CA LYS A 274 -11.99 -12.47 -16.52
C LYS A 274 -13.24 -12.93 -17.24
N ALA A 275 -14.28 -13.28 -16.51
CA ALA A 275 -15.57 -13.68 -17.09
C ALA A 275 -16.28 -12.55 -17.87
N LYS A 276 -15.95 -11.28 -17.60
CA LYS A 276 -16.47 -10.13 -18.35
C LYS A 276 -15.81 -9.95 -19.70
N GLY A 277 -14.58 -10.47 -19.89
CA GLY A 277 -13.80 -10.31 -21.13
C GLY A 277 -13.68 -8.84 -21.54
N ASP A 278 -13.98 -8.53 -22.80
CA ASP A 278 -13.91 -7.18 -23.37
C ASP A 278 -14.91 -6.18 -22.76
N LYS A 279 -15.81 -6.64 -21.88
CA LYS A 279 -16.77 -5.78 -21.17
C LYS A 279 -16.21 -5.29 -19.82
N ALA A 280 -15.03 -5.73 -19.42
CA ALA A 280 -14.38 -5.24 -18.22
C ALA A 280 -14.06 -3.74 -18.39
N SER A 281 -14.36 -2.94 -17.36
CA SER A 281 -14.00 -1.52 -17.34
C SER A 281 -12.47 -1.35 -17.23
N GLU A 282 -11.98 -0.12 -17.48
CA GLU A 282 -10.57 0.20 -17.30
C GLU A 282 -10.10 -0.09 -15.86
N ILE A 283 -10.91 0.26 -14.85
CA ILE A 283 -10.65 -0.01 -13.44
C ILE A 283 -10.48 -1.51 -13.19
N GLU A 284 -11.42 -2.31 -13.68
CA GLU A 284 -11.40 -3.76 -13.54
C GLU A 284 -10.20 -4.38 -14.26
N THR A 285 -9.84 -3.85 -15.43
CA THR A 285 -8.65 -4.29 -16.17
C THR A 285 -7.36 -4.03 -15.39
N ILE A 286 -7.23 -2.85 -14.77
CA ILE A 286 -6.08 -2.53 -13.91
C ILE A 286 -6.06 -3.49 -12.72
N ASN A 287 -7.18 -3.64 -12.00
CA ASN A 287 -7.26 -4.55 -10.84
C ASN A 287 -6.95 -6.01 -11.21
N MET A 288 -7.42 -6.47 -12.37
CA MET A 288 -7.10 -7.82 -12.89
C MET A 288 -5.59 -8.00 -13.09
N GLN A 289 -4.92 -7.03 -13.71
CA GLN A 289 -3.49 -7.09 -13.99
C GLN A 289 -2.66 -7.10 -12.70
N LEU A 290 -3.09 -6.34 -11.68
CA LEU A 290 -2.45 -6.36 -10.36
C LEU A 290 -2.68 -7.68 -9.62
N LEU A 291 -3.89 -8.26 -9.69
CA LEU A 291 -4.18 -9.58 -9.13
C LEU A 291 -3.35 -10.68 -9.79
N GLU A 292 -3.17 -10.62 -11.11
CA GLU A 292 -2.28 -11.54 -11.84
C GLU A 292 -0.83 -11.40 -11.40
N LYS A 293 -0.36 -10.17 -11.17
CA LYS A 293 0.99 -9.92 -10.66
C LYS A 293 1.16 -10.53 -9.26
N ILE A 294 0.25 -10.25 -8.32
CA ILE A 294 0.31 -10.82 -6.97
C ILE A 294 0.34 -12.35 -7.02
N ALA A 295 -0.50 -12.97 -7.86
CA ALA A 295 -0.54 -14.42 -7.99
C ALA A 295 0.76 -15.00 -8.57
N ALA A 296 1.45 -14.29 -9.46
CA ALA A 296 2.75 -14.68 -9.98
C ALA A 296 3.84 -14.60 -8.90
N ASP A 297 3.89 -13.48 -8.18
CA ASP A 297 4.88 -13.24 -7.10
C ASP A 297 4.73 -14.26 -5.94
N GLU A 298 3.53 -14.80 -5.68
CA GLU A 298 3.29 -15.84 -4.65
C GLU A 298 3.74 -17.25 -5.09
N THR A 299 4.10 -17.45 -6.34
CA THR A 299 4.49 -18.78 -6.88
C THR A 299 5.99 -18.92 -7.10
N GLU A 300 6.75 -17.84 -7.03
CA GLU A 300 8.22 -17.80 -7.07
C GLU A 300 8.83 -17.96 -5.67
#